data_4c0b7efbb2cb65282ba420948835d809
#
_entry.id   4c0b7efbb2cb65282ba420948835d809
#
_cell.length_a   1.000
_cell.length_b   1.000
_cell.length_c   1.000
_cell.angle_alpha   90.00
_cell.angle_beta   90.00
_cell.angle_gamma   90.00
#
_symmetry.space_group_name_H-M   'P 1'
#
loop_
_entity.id
_entity.type
_entity.pdbx_description
1 polymer ?
#
loop_
_entity_poly.entity_id
_entity_poly.type
_entity_poly.pdbx_seq_one_letter_code
_entity_poly.pdbx_strand_id
1 'polypeptide(L)'
;MVHRLTWFEPQRGDEQLREFFITALIDMGASLILQDKDGTYVCITSLPARWRLAPGIIPSDSAVFGPEIGQKLSDLKSGLVKAGDRAELEIEAGDDTFFEFRCRMVEMTDHDLHLITVVIDRTEDRRRERLLRALLREVSHRSKNLLAIIQSIASQTARYSGTLDMFLGKFRGRLHALSQSQDLITDSSWRGAYFRDLLKQQVDRYVQENADLVKVSGDDVLLTPNASLHIGLALHELVVNAVSHGDFLQRRQPIEVSCEKLDTKNGPAVAIIWTEPFTPRTDEESKAARFGSTVLERVVPSSVNGEARHELSDGRVRYELRFPLESFD
;
A
#
# COMPACT_ATOMS: atom_id res chain seq x y z
N MET A 1 11.80 -16.15 42.76
CA MET A 1 10.82 -15.28 43.41
C MET A 1 9.47 -15.96 43.29
N VAL A 2 8.90 -16.47 44.34
CA VAL A 2 7.59 -17.17 44.34
C VAL A 2 6.54 -16.09 44.22
N HIS A 3 5.85 -15.99 43.10
CA HIS A 3 4.69 -15.12 42.96
C HIS A 3 3.56 -15.68 43.83
N ARG A 4 3.23 -15.01 44.90
CA ARG A 4 2.12 -15.40 45.78
C ARG A 4 0.85 -14.70 45.30
N LEU A 5 -0.22 -15.50 45.14
CA LEU A 5 -1.56 -14.97 45.00
C LEU A 5 -2.02 -14.40 46.37
N THR A 6 -2.44 -13.16 46.40
CA THR A 6 -2.94 -12.52 47.62
C THR A 6 -4.46 -12.42 47.53
N TRP A 7 -5.17 -13.08 48.46
CA TRP A 7 -6.61 -13.01 48.56
C TRP A 7 -7.03 -11.95 49.60
N PHE A 8 -8.00 -11.15 49.23
CA PHE A 8 -8.61 -10.18 50.13
C PHE A 8 -9.87 -10.73 50.81
N GLU A 9 -10.44 -11.85 50.29
CA GLU A 9 -11.56 -12.56 50.87
C GLU A 9 -11.19 -14.03 51.08
N PRO A 10 -11.03 -14.51 52.30
CA PRO A 10 -10.46 -15.85 52.60
C PRO A 10 -11.41 -17.04 52.39
N GLN A 11 -12.62 -16.86 51.86
CA GLN A 11 -13.65 -17.92 51.78
C GLN A 11 -13.95 -18.43 50.36
N ARG A 12 -13.17 -18.10 49.35
CA ARG A 12 -13.40 -18.67 48.02
C ARG A 12 -12.76 -20.04 47.91
N GLY A 13 -13.56 -21.06 47.57
CA GLY A 13 -13.11 -22.45 47.44
C GLY A 13 -12.20 -22.65 46.20
N ASP A 14 -11.42 -23.73 46.24
CA ASP A 14 -10.48 -24.12 45.15
C ASP A 14 -11.18 -24.24 43.79
N GLU A 15 -12.46 -24.57 43.75
CA GLU A 15 -13.24 -24.72 42.53
C GLU A 15 -13.49 -23.38 41.81
N GLN A 16 -13.80 -22.31 42.56
CA GLN A 16 -13.95 -20.95 41.97
C GLN A 16 -12.61 -20.41 41.47
N LEU A 17 -11.51 -20.77 42.12
CA LEU A 17 -10.19 -20.41 41.71
C LEU A 17 -9.83 -21.08 40.39
N ARG A 18 -10.14 -22.36 40.26
CA ARG A 18 -9.93 -23.14 39.03
C ARG A 18 -10.73 -22.54 37.85
N GLU A 19 -12.00 -22.25 38.08
CA GLU A 19 -12.87 -21.65 37.04
C GLU A 19 -12.35 -20.28 36.60
N PHE A 20 -11.93 -19.43 37.56
CA PHE A 20 -11.32 -18.14 37.25
C PHE A 20 -10.07 -18.25 36.38
N PHE A 21 -9.13 -19.16 36.74
CA PHE A 21 -7.92 -19.33 35.95
C PHE A 21 -8.18 -19.91 34.55
N ILE A 22 -9.10 -20.84 34.42
CA ILE A 22 -9.48 -21.40 33.12
C ILE A 22 -10.09 -20.31 32.24
N THR A 23 -11.03 -19.51 32.78
CA THR A 23 -11.65 -18.40 32.06
C THR A 23 -10.62 -17.36 31.63
N ALA A 24 -9.71 -16.97 32.52
CA ALA A 24 -8.66 -16.01 32.21
C ALA A 24 -7.71 -16.53 31.10
N LEU A 25 -7.38 -17.83 31.10
CA LEU A 25 -6.57 -18.43 30.03
C LEU A 25 -7.31 -18.42 28.68
N ILE A 26 -8.60 -18.73 28.69
CA ILE A 26 -9.44 -18.71 27.48
C ILE A 26 -9.51 -17.30 26.91
N ASP A 27 -9.75 -16.28 27.76
CA ASP A 27 -9.81 -14.87 27.34
C ASP A 27 -8.48 -14.36 26.79
N MET A 28 -7.36 -14.92 27.24
CA MET A 28 -6.03 -14.63 26.68
C MET A 28 -5.70 -15.45 25.42
N GLY A 29 -6.62 -16.29 24.93
CA GLY A 29 -6.37 -17.19 23.81
C GLY A 29 -5.30 -18.25 24.09
N ALA A 30 -5.11 -18.61 25.36
CA ALA A 30 -4.08 -19.53 25.81
C ALA A 30 -4.69 -20.82 26.35
N SER A 31 -4.06 -21.95 26.04
CA SER A 31 -4.35 -23.24 26.63
C SER A 31 -3.14 -23.72 27.43
N LEU A 32 -3.36 -24.45 28.51
CA LEU A 32 -2.31 -24.94 29.37
C LEU A 32 -2.34 -26.47 29.43
N ILE A 33 -1.17 -27.08 29.34
CA ILE A 33 -0.94 -28.49 29.50
C ILE A 33 0.08 -28.65 30.64
N LEU A 34 -0.24 -29.50 31.60
CA LEU A 34 0.67 -29.93 32.66
C LEU A 34 1.02 -31.38 32.43
N GLN A 35 2.30 -31.71 32.41
CA GLN A 35 2.84 -33.07 32.33
C GLN A 35 3.77 -33.31 33.52
N ASP A 36 3.88 -34.57 33.96
CA ASP A 36 4.90 -34.98 34.90
C ASP A 36 6.30 -35.09 34.25
N LYS A 37 7.31 -35.43 35.02
CA LYS A 37 8.70 -35.61 34.54
C LYS A 37 8.84 -36.68 33.46
N ASP A 38 7.93 -37.65 33.43
CA ASP A 38 7.94 -38.78 32.49
C ASP A 38 7.11 -38.43 31.21
N GLY A 39 6.58 -37.22 31.11
CA GLY A 39 5.79 -36.75 29.99
C GLY A 39 4.32 -37.16 30.01
N THR A 40 3.86 -37.76 31.13
CA THR A 40 2.46 -38.13 31.29
C THR A 40 1.60 -36.88 31.53
N TYR A 41 0.50 -36.80 30.82
CA TYR A 41 -0.42 -35.68 30.96
C TYR A 41 -1.16 -35.69 32.29
N VAL A 42 -0.96 -34.67 33.11
CA VAL A 42 -1.64 -34.49 34.40
C VAL A 42 -2.94 -33.73 34.22
N CYS A 43 -2.91 -32.63 33.45
CA CYS A 43 -4.12 -31.88 33.09
C CYS A 43 -3.95 -31.14 31.78
N ILE A 44 -5.08 -30.88 31.13
CA ILE A 44 -5.19 -30.07 29.91
C ILE A 44 -6.38 -29.11 30.14
N THR A 45 -6.18 -27.82 29.87
CA THR A 45 -7.28 -26.88 29.77
C THR A 45 -7.95 -26.97 28.39
N SER A 46 -8.95 -26.14 28.13
CA SER A 46 -9.63 -26.10 26.84
C SER A 46 -8.63 -25.82 25.71
N LEU A 47 -8.42 -26.78 24.81
CA LEU A 47 -7.62 -26.64 23.62
C LEU A 47 -8.46 -26.05 22.46
N PRO A 48 -7.83 -25.39 21.47
CA PRO A 48 -8.48 -25.02 20.22
C PRO A 48 -9.22 -26.20 19.57
N ALA A 49 -10.34 -25.93 18.92
CA ALA A 49 -11.27 -26.95 18.41
C ALA A 49 -10.62 -27.99 17.46
N ARG A 50 -9.52 -27.60 16.80
CA ARG A 50 -8.77 -28.49 15.89
C ARG A 50 -8.04 -29.63 16.61
N TRP A 51 -7.74 -29.48 17.90
CA TRP A 51 -6.98 -30.44 18.71
C TRP A 51 -7.85 -31.08 19.81
N ARG A 52 -8.97 -31.61 19.41
CA ARG A 52 -9.85 -32.32 20.35
C ARG A 52 -9.37 -33.76 20.51
N LEU A 53 -9.07 -34.13 21.75
CA LEU A 53 -8.79 -35.52 22.09
C LEU A 53 -10.07 -36.33 22.00
N ALA A 54 -10.04 -37.46 21.29
CA ALA A 54 -11.18 -38.39 21.29
C ALA A 54 -11.37 -39.05 22.65
N PRO A 55 -12.60 -39.34 23.09
CA PRO A 55 -12.86 -39.99 24.36
C PRO A 55 -12.17 -41.38 24.43
N GLY A 56 -11.47 -41.68 25.55
CA GLY A 56 -10.81 -42.95 25.78
C GLY A 56 -9.41 -43.06 25.23
N ILE A 57 -8.86 -42.04 24.59
CA ILE A 57 -7.46 -42.03 24.15
C ILE A 57 -6.59 -41.47 25.27
N ILE A 58 -5.47 -42.17 25.56
CA ILE A 58 -4.44 -41.70 26.48
C ILE A 58 -3.77 -40.48 25.83
N PRO A 59 -3.77 -39.32 26.48
CA PRO A 59 -3.18 -38.09 25.89
C PRO A 59 -1.66 -38.22 25.77
N SER A 60 -1.15 -37.90 24.59
CA SER A 60 0.25 -37.69 24.29
C SER A 60 0.38 -36.57 23.30
N ASP A 61 1.57 -35.98 23.13
CA ASP A 61 1.77 -34.89 22.20
C ASP A 61 1.32 -35.26 20.77
N SER A 62 1.63 -36.46 20.33
CA SER A 62 1.22 -36.97 19.01
C SER A 62 -0.29 -37.25 18.91
N ALA A 63 -0.91 -37.72 20.00
CA ALA A 63 -2.36 -37.98 20.02
C ALA A 63 -3.18 -36.69 20.04
N VAL A 64 -2.66 -35.64 20.67
CA VAL A 64 -3.32 -34.32 20.81
C VAL A 64 -3.08 -33.47 19.55
N PHE A 65 -1.84 -33.34 19.11
CA PHE A 65 -1.43 -32.36 18.10
C PHE A 65 -1.15 -32.99 16.72
N GLY A 66 -1.23 -34.31 16.63
CA GLY A 66 -0.86 -35.05 15.43
C GLY A 66 0.65 -35.44 15.41
N PRO A 67 1.03 -36.37 14.53
CA PRO A 67 2.37 -36.97 14.56
C PRO A 67 3.49 -35.97 14.29
N GLU A 68 3.32 -35.05 13.37
CA GLU A 68 4.35 -34.09 13.00
C GLU A 68 4.62 -33.07 14.11
N ILE A 69 3.56 -32.44 14.63
CA ILE A 69 3.68 -31.46 15.73
C ILE A 69 4.13 -32.16 17.01
N GLY A 70 3.59 -33.34 17.28
CA GLY A 70 3.96 -34.14 18.44
C GLY A 70 5.43 -34.50 18.47
N GLN A 71 6.03 -34.84 17.31
CA GLN A 71 7.45 -35.11 17.21
C GLN A 71 8.29 -33.86 17.51
N LYS A 72 7.96 -32.72 16.90
CA LYS A 72 8.64 -31.43 17.15
C LYS A 72 8.58 -31.05 18.63
N LEU A 73 7.43 -31.25 19.28
CA LEU A 73 7.25 -30.97 20.70
C LEU A 73 8.07 -31.94 21.58
N SER A 74 8.11 -33.23 21.24
CA SER A 74 8.91 -34.23 21.94
C SER A 74 10.40 -33.89 21.88
N ASP A 75 10.90 -33.54 20.69
CA ASP A 75 12.30 -33.14 20.50
C ASP A 75 12.62 -31.87 21.32
N LEU A 76 11.73 -30.88 21.32
CA LEU A 76 11.88 -29.65 22.09
C LEU A 76 11.92 -29.91 23.60
N LYS A 77 11.00 -30.75 24.10
CA LYS A 77 10.84 -31.10 25.52
C LYS A 77 11.99 -31.95 26.06
N SER A 78 12.59 -32.77 25.22
CA SER A 78 13.72 -33.62 25.62
C SER A 78 14.94 -32.84 26.13
N GLY A 79 15.09 -31.59 25.74
CA GLY A 79 16.13 -30.68 26.21
C GLY A 79 15.83 -29.99 27.54
N LEU A 80 14.62 -30.17 28.11
CA LEU A 80 14.18 -29.49 29.35
C LEU A 80 14.33 -30.46 30.54
N VAL A 81 15.41 -30.32 31.29
CA VAL A 81 15.78 -31.29 32.35
C VAL A 81 15.70 -30.69 33.75
N LYS A 82 15.93 -29.40 33.89
CA LYS A 82 16.04 -28.70 35.18
C LYS A 82 14.93 -27.70 35.40
N ALA A 83 14.52 -27.50 36.65
CA ALA A 83 13.61 -26.45 37.02
C ALA A 83 14.11 -25.07 36.52
N GLY A 84 13.27 -24.38 35.77
CA GLY A 84 13.60 -23.11 35.14
C GLY A 84 13.97 -23.21 33.65
N ASP A 85 14.27 -24.39 33.11
CA ASP A 85 14.50 -24.57 31.68
C ASP A 85 13.25 -24.16 30.89
N ARG A 86 13.47 -23.50 29.74
CA ARG A 86 12.43 -22.99 28.86
C ARG A 86 12.75 -23.24 27.41
N ALA A 87 11.73 -23.50 26.62
CA ALA A 87 11.83 -23.57 25.17
C ALA A 87 10.54 -23.09 24.53
N GLU A 88 10.65 -22.54 23.35
CA GLU A 88 9.52 -22.02 22.57
C GLU A 88 9.56 -22.59 21.17
N LEU A 89 8.39 -22.88 20.62
CA LEU A 89 8.23 -23.41 19.27
C LEU A 89 7.01 -22.79 18.64
N GLU A 90 7.17 -22.15 17.48
CA GLU A 90 6.06 -21.66 16.68
C GLU A 90 5.80 -22.62 15.52
N ILE A 91 4.54 -22.94 15.29
CA ILE A 91 4.09 -23.89 14.29
C ILE A 91 3.00 -23.28 13.44
N GLU A 92 3.15 -23.43 12.13
CA GLU A 92 2.07 -23.23 11.17
C GLU A 92 1.31 -24.58 11.05
N ALA A 93 0.06 -24.55 11.51
CA ALA A 93 -0.72 -25.78 11.65
C ALA A 93 -1.70 -26.03 10.48
N GLY A 94 -1.41 -25.47 9.30
CA GLY A 94 -2.28 -25.49 8.12
C GLY A 94 -3.42 -24.46 8.20
N ASP A 95 -4.10 -24.21 7.06
CA ASP A 95 -5.21 -23.25 6.93
C ASP A 95 -4.86 -21.84 7.47
N ASP A 96 -3.60 -21.41 7.26
CA ASP A 96 -3.10 -20.11 7.72
C ASP A 96 -3.31 -19.85 9.22
N THR A 97 -3.16 -20.93 10.03
CA THR A 97 -3.24 -20.87 11.49
C THR A 97 -1.87 -21.07 12.13
N PHE A 98 -1.58 -20.26 13.16
CA PHE A 98 -0.28 -20.20 13.83
C PHE A 98 -0.45 -20.40 15.32
N PHE A 99 0.36 -21.29 15.90
CA PHE A 99 0.35 -21.54 17.33
C PHE A 99 1.77 -21.46 17.88
N GLU A 100 1.89 -20.85 19.03
CA GLU A 100 3.12 -20.78 19.81
C GLU A 100 3.01 -21.70 21.01
N PHE A 101 3.97 -22.60 21.15
CA PHE A 101 4.12 -23.50 22.27
C PHE A 101 5.25 -23.00 23.14
N ARG A 102 4.96 -22.64 24.40
CA ARG A 102 5.94 -22.26 25.41
C ARG A 102 6.03 -23.35 26.44
N CYS A 103 7.15 -24.05 26.46
CA CYS A 103 7.43 -25.14 27.40
C CYS A 103 8.34 -24.64 28.52
N ARG A 104 8.01 -25.00 29.74
CA ARG A 104 8.81 -24.65 30.91
C ARG A 104 8.80 -25.76 31.91
N MET A 105 9.98 -26.18 32.39
CA MET A 105 10.14 -27.09 33.52
C MET A 105 10.00 -26.33 34.83
N VAL A 106 9.13 -26.79 35.73
CA VAL A 106 8.87 -26.18 37.02
C VAL A 106 8.97 -27.23 38.13
N GLU A 107 9.45 -26.85 39.29
CA GLU A 107 9.41 -27.66 40.52
C GLU A 107 8.16 -27.23 41.30
N MET A 108 7.30 -28.16 41.59
CA MET A 108 6.10 -27.99 42.41
C MET A 108 6.40 -28.09 43.91
N THR A 109 5.38 -27.86 44.77
CA THR A 109 5.52 -27.87 46.24
C THR A 109 5.90 -29.24 46.84
N ASP A 110 5.68 -30.33 46.09
CA ASP A 110 6.08 -31.69 46.40
C ASP A 110 7.53 -32.03 46.01
N HIS A 111 8.26 -31.03 45.50
CA HIS A 111 9.61 -31.17 44.92
C HIS A 111 9.68 -32.00 43.65
N ASP A 112 8.56 -32.40 43.07
CA ASP A 112 8.52 -33.07 41.78
C ASP A 112 8.60 -32.06 40.61
N LEU A 113 9.33 -32.49 39.55
CA LEU A 113 9.44 -31.72 38.33
C LEU A 113 8.22 -31.93 37.44
N HIS A 114 7.67 -30.85 36.97
CA HIS A 114 6.54 -30.84 36.05
C HIS A 114 6.86 -29.97 34.84
N LEU A 115 6.34 -30.35 33.68
CA LEU A 115 6.44 -29.58 32.46
C LEU A 115 5.14 -28.85 32.20
N ILE A 116 5.21 -27.55 32.18
CA ILE A 116 4.10 -26.68 31.75
C ILE A 116 4.31 -26.32 30.28
N THR A 117 3.31 -26.63 29.45
CA THR A 117 3.25 -26.16 28.07
C THR A 117 2.06 -25.22 27.93
N VAL A 118 2.33 -23.97 27.53
CA VAL A 118 1.31 -22.99 27.19
C VAL A 118 1.19 -22.94 25.66
N VAL A 119 -0.01 -23.17 25.16
CA VAL A 119 -0.33 -23.09 23.73
C VAL A 119 -1.09 -21.78 23.50
N ILE A 120 -0.55 -20.94 22.66
CA ILE A 120 -1.12 -19.61 22.37
C ILE A 120 -1.49 -19.56 20.89
N ASP A 121 -2.71 -19.15 20.58
CA ASP A 121 -3.13 -18.87 19.19
C ASP A 121 -2.54 -17.52 18.76
N ARG A 122 -1.68 -17.55 17.73
CA ARG A 122 -1.02 -16.38 17.13
C ARG A 122 -1.56 -16.04 15.76
N THR A 123 -2.64 -16.67 15.35
CA THR A 123 -3.19 -16.56 14.00
C THR A 123 -3.49 -15.11 13.63
N GLU A 124 -4.23 -14.40 14.48
CA GLU A 124 -4.59 -13.01 14.21
C GLU A 124 -3.37 -12.07 14.25
N ASP A 125 -2.43 -12.29 15.19
CA ASP A 125 -1.20 -11.49 15.27
C ASP A 125 -0.36 -11.67 14.00
N ARG A 126 -0.20 -12.90 13.52
CA ARG A 126 0.54 -13.20 12.30
C ARG A 126 -0.13 -12.67 11.03
N ARG A 127 -1.45 -12.74 10.97
CA ARG A 127 -2.21 -12.12 9.86
C ARG A 127 -2.00 -10.61 9.81
N ARG A 128 -2.12 -9.93 10.95
CA ARG A 128 -1.86 -8.49 11.05
C ARG A 128 -0.42 -8.14 10.66
N GLU A 129 0.55 -8.90 11.14
CA GLU A 129 1.96 -8.68 10.81
C GLU A 129 2.22 -8.85 9.30
N ARG A 130 1.66 -9.91 8.68
CA ARG A 130 1.76 -10.14 7.23
C ARG A 130 1.12 -8.99 6.44
N LEU A 131 -0.06 -8.54 6.85
CA LEU A 131 -0.74 -7.41 6.23
C LEU A 131 0.10 -6.13 6.32
N LEU A 132 0.61 -5.80 7.51
CA LEU A 132 1.48 -4.64 7.70
C LEU A 132 2.76 -4.71 6.85
N ARG A 133 3.39 -5.87 6.77
CA ARG A 133 4.57 -6.08 5.90
C ARG A 133 4.24 -5.93 4.41
N ALA A 134 3.06 -6.36 3.99
CA ALA A 134 2.59 -6.19 2.61
C ALA A 134 2.36 -4.70 2.30
N LEU A 135 1.69 -3.97 3.19
CA LEU A 135 1.45 -2.53 3.07
C LEU A 135 2.78 -1.73 3.04
N LEU A 136 3.73 -2.05 3.92
CA LEU A 136 5.05 -1.40 3.93
C LEU A 136 5.83 -1.65 2.63
N ARG A 137 5.75 -2.84 2.06
CA ARG A 137 6.36 -3.15 0.76
C ARG A 137 5.72 -2.33 -0.35
N GLU A 138 4.40 -2.22 -0.36
CA GLU A 138 3.67 -1.42 -1.34
C GLU A 138 4.04 0.07 -1.25
N VAL A 139 4.06 0.65 -0.04
CA VAL A 139 4.50 2.04 0.19
C VAL A 139 5.94 2.25 -0.29
N SER A 140 6.84 1.31 0.01
CA SER A 140 8.24 1.39 -0.43
C SER A 140 8.36 1.35 -1.95
N HIS A 141 7.58 0.49 -2.61
CA HIS A 141 7.57 0.39 -4.07
C HIS A 141 7.07 1.69 -4.71
N ARG A 142 5.97 2.26 -4.20
CA ARG A 142 5.43 3.53 -4.68
C ARG A 142 6.40 4.70 -4.46
N SER A 143 7.06 4.76 -3.30
CA SER A 143 8.08 5.78 -3.03
C SER A 143 9.25 5.71 -4.02
N LYS A 144 9.71 4.50 -4.37
CA LYS A 144 10.75 4.32 -5.39
C LYS A 144 10.29 4.80 -6.76
N ASN A 145 9.05 4.51 -7.16
CA ASN A 145 8.48 4.97 -8.43
C ASN A 145 8.42 6.51 -8.48
N LEU A 146 7.96 7.15 -7.39
CA LEU A 146 7.91 8.60 -7.30
C LEU A 146 9.30 9.24 -7.41
N LEU A 147 10.30 8.67 -6.73
CA LEU A 147 11.70 9.13 -6.83
C LEU A 147 12.25 8.98 -8.25
N ALA A 148 11.93 7.91 -8.96
CA ALA A 148 12.32 7.73 -10.36
C ALA A 148 11.72 8.80 -11.27
N ILE A 149 10.45 9.16 -11.07
CA ILE A 149 9.78 10.26 -11.80
C ILE A 149 10.49 11.59 -11.51
N ILE A 150 10.78 11.90 -10.24
CA ILE A 150 11.48 13.12 -9.83
C ILE A 150 12.87 13.21 -10.48
N GLN A 151 13.64 12.11 -10.47
CA GLN A 151 14.96 12.04 -11.13
C GLN A 151 14.86 12.26 -12.63
N SER A 152 13.85 11.67 -13.28
CA SER A 152 13.57 11.88 -14.71
C SER A 152 13.26 13.35 -15.00
N ILE A 153 12.37 13.96 -14.23
CA ILE A 153 12.01 15.38 -14.34
C ILE A 153 13.24 16.27 -14.14
N ALA A 154 14.08 16.01 -13.12
CA ALA A 154 15.27 16.78 -12.86
C ALA A 154 16.27 16.70 -14.03
N SER A 155 16.55 15.48 -14.53
CA SER A 155 17.48 15.26 -15.62
C SER A 155 17.03 15.92 -16.93
N GLN A 156 15.73 15.86 -17.23
CA GLN A 156 15.17 16.49 -18.42
C GLN A 156 15.15 18.01 -18.29
N THR A 157 14.74 18.53 -17.13
CA THR A 157 14.75 19.97 -16.91
C THR A 157 16.16 20.53 -17.06
N ALA A 158 17.18 19.84 -16.54
CA ALA A 158 18.59 20.27 -16.66
C ALA A 158 19.06 20.32 -18.11
N ARG A 159 18.65 19.36 -18.96
CA ARG A 159 19.05 19.33 -20.38
C ARG A 159 18.56 20.51 -21.21
N TYR A 160 17.39 21.06 -20.83
CA TYR A 160 16.68 22.08 -21.60
C TYR A 160 16.60 23.43 -20.86
N SER A 161 17.43 23.64 -19.85
CA SER A 161 17.53 24.91 -19.13
C SER A 161 18.88 25.53 -19.38
N GLY A 162 18.89 26.74 -19.95
CA GLY A 162 20.13 27.46 -20.27
C GLY A 162 20.80 28.10 -19.04
N THR A 163 20.03 28.33 -17.96
CA THR A 163 20.52 28.94 -16.71
C THR A 163 20.01 28.17 -15.50
N LEU A 164 20.67 28.34 -14.36
CA LEU A 164 20.23 27.75 -13.10
C LEU A 164 18.86 28.24 -12.66
N ASP A 165 18.58 29.51 -12.85
CA ASP A 165 17.29 30.10 -12.46
C ASP A 165 16.14 29.53 -13.31
N MET A 166 16.36 29.35 -14.62
CA MET A 166 15.40 28.67 -15.49
C MET A 166 15.18 27.22 -15.07
N PHE A 167 16.25 26.50 -14.72
CA PHE A 167 16.16 25.15 -14.21
C PHE A 167 15.30 25.12 -12.93
N LEU A 168 15.64 25.94 -11.94
CA LEU A 168 14.94 25.96 -10.64
C LEU A 168 13.47 26.32 -10.81
N GLY A 169 13.13 27.31 -11.67
CA GLY A 169 11.75 27.70 -11.95
C GLY A 169 10.93 26.56 -12.54
N LYS A 170 11.44 25.94 -13.62
CA LYS A 170 10.76 24.84 -14.31
C LYS A 170 10.68 23.59 -13.42
N PHE A 171 11.76 23.24 -12.71
CA PHE A 171 11.76 22.07 -11.85
C PHE A 171 10.80 22.20 -10.68
N ARG A 172 10.75 23.36 -10.02
CA ARG A 172 9.77 23.65 -8.94
C ARG A 172 8.32 23.56 -9.45
N GLY A 173 8.02 24.10 -10.63
CA GLY A 173 6.70 24.01 -11.23
C GLY A 173 6.26 22.56 -11.48
N ARG A 174 7.12 21.75 -12.07
CA ARG A 174 6.88 20.33 -12.33
C ARG A 174 6.71 19.51 -11.05
N LEU A 175 7.55 19.78 -10.05
CA LEU A 175 7.45 19.12 -8.75
C LEU A 175 6.15 19.45 -8.03
N HIS A 176 5.72 20.70 -8.13
CA HIS A 176 4.43 21.12 -7.58
C HIS A 176 3.25 20.44 -8.28
N ALA A 177 3.25 20.37 -9.63
CA ALA A 177 2.24 19.64 -10.38
C ALA A 177 2.17 18.16 -10.01
N LEU A 178 3.34 17.53 -9.81
CA LEU A 178 3.43 16.14 -9.35
C LEU A 178 2.83 15.97 -7.94
N SER A 179 3.15 16.89 -7.02
CA SER A 179 2.59 16.88 -5.65
C SER A 179 1.07 17.01 -5.67
N GLN A 180 0.54 17.93 -6.44
CA GLN A 180 -0.91 18.12 -6.57
C GLN A 180 -1.61 16.85 -7.11
N SER A 181 -1.06 16.24 -8.15
CA SER A 181 -1.62 14.99 -8.68
C SER A 181 -1.53 13.84 -7.65
N GLN A 182 -0.46 13.82 -6.85
CA GLN A 182 -0.29 12.85 -5.76
C GLN A 182 -1.35 13.03 -4.66
N ASP A 183 -1.71 14.28 -4.33
CA ASP A 183 -2.75 14.58 -3.33
C ASP A 183 -4.10 14.01 -3.78
N LEU A 184 -4.51 14.23 -5.03
CA LEU A 184 -5.75 13.67 -5.59
C LEU A 184 -5.77 12.11 -5.54
N ILE A 185 -4.62 11.49 -5.85
CA ILE A 185 -4.48 10.03 -5.79
C ILE A 185 -4.64 9.54 -4.34
N THR A 186 -4.06 10.24 -3.39
CA THR A 186 -4.13 9.89 -1.96
C THR A 186 -5.55 10.04 -1.43
N ASP A 187 -6.23 11.13 -1.76
CA ASP A 187 -7.62 11.42 -1.36
C ASP A 187 -8.60 10.38 -1.91
N SER A 188 -8.33 9.82 -3.08
CA SER A 188 -9.11 8.75 -3.68
C SER A 188 -8.83 7.35 -3.08
N SER A 189 -8.08 7.24 -1.99
CA SER A 189 -7.60 5.96 -1.45
C SER A 189 -6.79 5.17 -2.48
N TRP A 190 -5.91 5.85 -3.19
CA TRP A 190 -4.97 5.30 -4.17
C TRP A 190 -5.60 4.67 -5.42
N ARG A 191 -6.87 4.95 -5.68
CA ARG A 191 -7.53 4.48 -6.91
C ARG A 191 -7.13 5.27 -8.15
N GLY A 192 -6.51 6.45 -7.98
CA GLY A 192 -6.14 7.34 -9.06
C GLY A 192 -6.88 8.67 -8.99
N ALA A 193 -6.99 9.40 -10.09
CA ALA A 193 -7.69 10.69 -10.13
C ALA A 193 -8.58 10.81 -11.36
N TYR A 194 -9.69 11.52 -11.23
CA TYR A 194 -10.51 11.87 -12.37
C TYR A 194 -9.82 12.91 -13.25
N PHE A 195 -9.99 12.78 -14.55
CA PHE A 195 -9.36 13.68 -15.52
C PHE A 195 -9.72 15.15 -15.27
N ARG A 196 -11.00 15.44 -14.99
CA ARG A 196 -11.46 16.81 -14.75
C ARG A 196 -10.86 17.41 -13.50
N ASP A 197 -10.66 16.62 -12.44
CA ASP A 197 -10.03 17.10 -11.21
C ASP A 197 -8.55 17.43 -11.44
N LEU A 198 -7.82 16.58 -12.18
CA LEU A 198 -6.44 16.85 -12.59
C LEU A 198 -6.33 18.13 -13.40
N LEU A 199 -7.19 18.29 -14.42
CA LEU A 199 -7.21 19.48 -15.27
C LEU A 199 -7.50 20.73 -14.44
N LYS A 200 -8.55 20.69 -13.63
CA LYS A 200 -8.95 21.79 -12.77
C LYS A 200 -7.80 22.23 -11.87
N GLN A 201 -7.15 21.32 -11.21
CA GLN A 201 -6.05 21.60 -10.28
C GLN A 201 -4.85 22.29 -10.96
N GLN A 202 -4.56 21.94 -12.22
CA GLN A 202 -3.47 22.58 -12.97
C GLN A 202 -3.87 23.95 -13.53
N VAL A 203 -5.15 24.15 -13.84
CA VAL A 203 -5.68 25.37 -14.47
C VAL A 203 -6.05 26.44 -13.45
N ASP A 204 -6.65 26.07 -12.31
CA ASP A 204 -7.21 27.00 -11.30
C ASP A 204 -6.19 28.05 -10.83
N ARG A 205 -4.92 27.69 -10.77
CA ARG A 205 -3.84 28.60 -10.39
C ARG A 205 -3.69 29.80 -11.33
N TYR A 206 -4.05 29.63 -12.60
CA TYR A 206 -3.86 30.64 -13.66
C TYR A 206 -5.13 31.36 -14.06
N VAL A 207 -6.29 30.78 -13.76
CA VAL A 207 -7.61 31.22 -14.28
C VAL A 207 -8.50 31.86 -13.22
N GLN A 208 -8.02 32.04 -11.99
CA GLN A 208 -8.73 32.46 -10.75
C GLN A 208 -10.03 33.30 -10.89
N GLU A 209 -10.22 34.10 -11.97
CA GLU A 209 -11.40 34.94 -12.18
C GLU A 209 -12.12 34.71 -13.54
N ASN A 210 -11.60 33.84 -14.42
CA ASN A 210 -12.11 33.67 -15.78
C ASN A 210 -12.30 32.18 -16.14
N ALA A 211 -13.27 31.53 -15.50
CA ALA A 211 -13.59 30.10 -15.76
C ALA A 211 -13.90 29.78 -17.24
N ASP A 212 -14.32 30.80 -18.02
CA ASP A 212 -14.65 30.66 -19.45
C ASP A 212 -13.43 30.51 -20.37
N LEU A 213 -12.21 30.69 -19.85
CA LEU A 213 -10.99 30.57 -20.64
C LEU A 213 -10.60 29.14 -20.96
N VAL A 214 -11.18 28.15 -20.27
CA VAL A 214 -10.96 26.73 -20.55
C VAL A 214 -12.29 25.99 -20.67
N LYS A 215 -12.56 25.46 -21.85
CA LYS A 215 -13.75 24.64 -22.13
C LYS A 215 -13.40 23.17 -22.09
N VAL A 216 -14.08 22.44 -21.22
CA VAL A 216 -13.86 20.99 -21.05
C VAL A 216 -15.04 20.22 -21.60
N SER A 217 -14.79 19.23 -22.43
CA SER A 217 -15.80 18.37 -23.04
C SER A 217 -15.45 16.89 -22.94
N GLY A 218 -16.41 16.03 -23.28
CA GLY A 218 -16.24 14.58 -23.29
C GLY A 218 -16.38 13.91 -21.91
N ASP A 219 -15.77 12.76 -21.77
CA ASP A 219 -15.89 11.89 -20.61
C ASP A 219 -15.05 12.38 -19.43
N ASP A 220 -15.48 12.04 -18.21
CA ASP A 220 -14.65 12.18 -17.01
C ASP A 220 -14.10 10.80 -16.62
N VAL A 221 -12.90 10.51 -17.05
CA VAL A 221 -12.28 9.20 -16.90
C VAL A 221 -11.49 9.13 -15.60
N LEU A 222 -11.70 8.07 -14.81
CA LEU A 222 -10.82 7.74 -13.70
C LEU A 222 -9.52 7.17 -14.26
N LEU A 223 -8.41 7.82 -14.01
CA LEU A 223 -7.08 7.45 -14.46
C LEU A 223 -6.35 6.68 -13.36
N THR A 224 -5.56 5.67 -13.72
CA THR A 224 -4.72 4.95 -12.74
C THR A 224 -3.74 5.89 -12.04
N PRO A 225 -3.21 5.55 -10.86
CA PRO A 225 -2.24 6.40 -10.16
C PRO A 225 -1.05 6.81 -11.04
N ASN A 226 -0.50 5.89 -11.80
CA ASN A 226 0.60 6.19 -12.72
C ASN A 226 0.19 7.16 -13.83
N ALA A 227 -0.94 6.91 -14.48
CA ALA A 227 -1.47 7.80 -15.52
C ALA A 227 -1.78 9.19 -14.95
N SER A 228 -2.38 9.28 -13.76
CA SER A 228 -2.69 10.54 -13.09
C SER A 228 -1.47 11.43 -12.88
N LEU A 229 -0.35 10.87 -12.42
CA LEU A 229 0.90 11.61 -12.21
C LEU A 229 1.44 12.16 -13.52
N HIS A 230 1.48 11.36 -14.58
CA HIS A 230 2.08 11.76 -15.85
C HIS A 230 1.15 12.69 -16.65
N ILE A 231 -0.16 12.46 -16.60
CA ILE A 231 -1.14 13.35 -17.25
C ILE A 231 -1.21 14.68 -16.52
N GLY A 232 -1.17 14.70 -15.17
CA GLY A 232 -1.04 15.94 -14.41
C GLY A 232 0.18 16.76 -14.80
N LEU A 233 1.32 16.09 -15.01
CA LEU A 233 2.54 16.71 -15.52
C LEU A 233 2.36 17.25 -16.96
N ALA A 234 1.69 16.49 -17.85
CA ALA A 234 1.41 16.96 -19.21
C ALA A 234 0.50 18.20 -19.22
N LEU A 235 -0.56 18.17 -18.42
CA LEU A 235 -1.47 19.31 -18.28
C LEU A 235 -0.75 20.55 -17.74
N HIS A 236 0.14 20.37 -16.76
CA HIS A 236 1.00 21.44 -16.27
C HIS A 236 1.86 22.07 -17.39
N GLU A 237 2.54 21.24 -18.19
CA GLU A 237 3.36 21.74 -19.30
C GLU A 237 2.52 22.51 -20.34
N LEU A 238 1.34 21.98 -20.68
CA LEU A 238 0.43 22.64 -21.61
C LEU A 238 -0.04 23.99 -21.09
N VAL A 239 -0.48 24.06 -19.83
CA VAL A 239 -0.91 25.32 -19.19
C VAL A 239 0.24 26.31 -19.11
N VAL A 240 1.44 25.90 -18.71
CA VAL A 240 2.61 26.78 -18.61
C VAL A 240 2.99 27.32 -20.00
N ASN A 241 2.93 26.49 -21.03
CA ASN A 241 3.19 26.92 -22.41
C ASN A 241 2.14 27.94 -22.88
N ALA A 242 0.86 27.69 -22.63
CA ALA A 242 -0.24 28.60 -22.96
C ALA A 242 -0.09 29.99 -22.28
N VAL A 243 0.32 29.98 -21.00
CA VAL A 243 0.56 31.22 -20.24
C VAL A 243 1.81 31.98 -20.72
N SER A 244 2.92 31.22 -20.96
CA SER A 244 4.22 31.84 -21.26
C SER A 244 4.36 32.27 -22.73
N HIS A 245 3.77 31.53 -23.66
CA HIS A 245 3.94 31.71 -25.09
C HIS A 245 2.66 32.00 -25.84
N GLY A 246 1.54 31.70 -25.23
CA GLY A 246 0.24 31.70 -25.86
C GLY A 246 -0.63 32.96 -25.59
N ASP A 247 -0.18 33.94 -24.84
CA ASP A 247 -1.03 35.11 -24.39
C ASP A 247 -2.35 34.68 -23.76
N PHE A 248 -2.38 33.51 -23.13
CA PHE A 248 -3.58 32.86 -22.59
C PHE A 248 -4.47 33.83 -21.77
N LEU A 249 -3.87 34.63 -20.87
CA LEU A 249 -4.58 35.52 -19.97
C LEU A 249 -5.14 36.78 -20.68
N GLN A 250 -4.66 37.13 -21.87
CA GLN A 250 -5.08 38.32 -22.65
C GLN A 250 -6.04 38.00 -23.78
N ARG A 251 -6.21 36.71 -24.07
CA ARG A 251 -7.04 36.23 -25.18
C ARG A 251 -8.50 36.17 -24.81
N ARG A 252 -9.37 36.44 -25.79
CA ARG A 252 -10.80 36.17 -25.69
C ARG A 252 -11.23 34.78 -26.14
N GLN A 253 -10.31 34.01 -26.74
CA GLN A 253 -10.59 32.67 -27.24
C GLN A 253 -10.16 31.60 -26.22
N PRO A 254 -11.06 30.67 -25.84
CA PRO A 254 -10.78 29.68 -24.84
C PRO A 254 -9.83 28.58 -25.35
N ILE A 255 -9.15 27.96 -24.45
CA ILE A 255 -8.53 26.65 -24.65
C ILE A 255 -9.63 25.60 -24.64
N GLU A 256 -9.61 24.68 -25.59
CA GLU A 256 -10.55 23.56 -25.67
C GLU A 256 -9.82 22.29 -25.25
N VAL A 257 -10.38 21.58 -24.27
CA VAL A 257 -9.84 20.32 -23.77
C VAL A 257 -10.92 19.26 -23.83
N SER A 258 -10.62 18.13 -24.49
CA SER A 258 -11.53 16.99 -24.47
C SER A 258 -10.84 15.73 -23.95
N CYS A 259 -11.62 14.87 -23.31
CA CYS A 259 -11.22 13.54 -22.90
C CYS A 259 -12.30 12.56 -23.39
N GLU A 260 -11.91 11.56 -24.15
CA GLU A 260 -12.86 10.63 -24.79
C GLU A 260 -12.43 9.19 -24.55
N LYS A 261 -13.39 8.35 -24.19
CA LYS A 261 -13.20 6.89 -24.20
C LYS A 261 -13.34 6.38 -25.63
N LEU A 262 -12.42 5.55 -26.06
CA LEU A 262 -12.38 4.98 -27.38
C LEU A 262 -12.40 3.45 -27.29
N ASP A 263 -13.23 2.82 -28.09
CA ASP A 263 -13.16 1.37 -28.30
C ASP A 263 -12.24 1.10 -29.48
N THR A 264 -11.08 0.51 -29.20
CA THR A 264 -10.10 0.18 -30.22
C THR A 264 -10.01 -1.34 -30.44
N LYS A 265 -9.41 -1.76 -31.55
CA LYS A 265 -9.16 -3.19 -31.81
C LYS A 265 -8.29 -3.86 -30.74
N ASN A 266 -7.52 -3.07 -29.99
CA ASN A 266 -6.61 -3.53 -28.93
C ASN A 266 -7.21 -3.38 -27.52
N GLY A 267 -8.51 -3.06 -27.42
CA GLY A 267 -9.21 -2.82 -26.18
C GLY A 267 -9.57 -1.34 -25.95
N PRO A 268 -10.15 -1.03 -24.78
CA PRO A 268 -10.54 0.34 -24.45
C PRO A 268 -9.32 1.25 -24.32
N ALA A 269 -9.46 2.47 -24.80
CA ALA A 269 -8.41 3.49 -24.78
C ALA A 269 -9.00 4.85 -24.37
N VAL A 270 -8.12 5.80 -24.08
CA VAL A 270 -8.48 7.18 -23.79
C VAL A 270 -7.74 8.09 -24.77
N ALA A 271 -8.44 9.07 -25.31
CA ALA A 271 -7.85 10.19 -26.06
C ALA A 271 -8.04 11.48 -25.26
N ILE A 272 -6.94 12.18 -24.99
CA ILE A 272 -6.94 13.52 -24.40
C ILE A 272 -6.48 14.49 -25.50
N ILE A 273 -7.29 15.49 -25.78
CA ILE A 273 -7.00 16.47 -26.82
C ILE A 273 -7.03 17.87 -26.19
N TRP A 274 -5.93 18.59 -26.38
CA TRP A 274 -5.78 19.98 -26.00
C TRP A 274 -5.66 20.83 -27.28
N THR A 275 -6.45 21.85 -27.41
CA THR A 275 -6.39 22.78 -28.53
C THR A 275 -6.38 24.21 -28.00
N GLU A 276 -5.36 24.97 -28.36
CA GLU A 276 -5.25 26.37 -28.00
C GLU A 276 -4.99 27.25 -29.21
N PRO A 277 -5.57 28.45 -29.29
CA PRO A 277 -5.20 29.46 -30.30
C PRO A 277 -3.75 29.89 -30.07
N PHE A 278 -2.98 30.01 -31.14
CA PHE A 278 -1.57 30.41 -31.08
C PHE A 278 -1.24 31.38 -32.20
N THR A 279 -0.68 32.52 -31.86
CA THR A 279 -0.20 33.52 -32.83
C THR A 279 1.27 33.78 -32.51
N PRO A 280 2.20 33.27 -33.30
CA PRO A 280 3.62 33.47 -33.04
C PRO A 280 3.98 34.94 -33.27
N ARG A 281 4.75 35.51 -32.33
CA ARG A 281 5.29 36.88 -32.44
C ARG A 281 6.66 36.90 -33.08
N THR A 282 7.39 35.74 -32.99
CA THR A 282 8.75 35.57 -33.51
C THR A 282 8.93 34.21 -34.15
N ASP A 283 9.93 34.08 -35.03
CA ASP A 283 10.31 32.79 -35.59
C ASP A 283 10.80 31.77 -34.55
N GLU A 284 11.39 32.26 -33.45
CA GLU A 284 11.81 31.41 -32.33
C GLU A 284 10.60 30.82 -31.56
N GLU A 285 9.56 31.62 -31.33
CA GLU A 285 8.32 31.15 -30.73
C GLU A 285 7.61 30.11 -31.61
N SER A 286 7.61 30.34 -32.94
CA SER A 286 7.10 29.34 -33.90
C SER A 286 7.87 28.04 -33.84
N LYS A 287 9.18 28.08 -33.67
CA LYS A 287 10.02 26.89 -33.50
C LYS A 287 9.75 26.21 -32.16
N ALA A 288 9.67 26.98 -31.06
CA ALA A 288 9.38 26.46 -29.74
C ALA A 288 8.01 25.76 -29.66
N ALA A 289 7.00 26.31 -30.32
CA ALA A 289 5.66 25.71 -30.40
C ALA A 289 5.59 24.47 -31.28
N ARG A 290 6.45 24.38 -32.32
CA ARG A 290 6.56 23.20 -33.20
C ARG A 290 7.34 22.06 -32.58
N PHE A 291 8.37 22.39 -31.81
CA PHE A 291 9.17 21.40 -31.04
C PHE A 291 8.59 21.31 -29.63
N GLY A 292 7.59 20.50 -29.45
CA GLY A 292 6.96 20.28 -28.18
C GLY A 292 7.94 19.91 -27.08
N SER A 293 7.50 20.06 -25.84
CA SER A 293 8.28 19.65 -24.68
C SER A 293 8.59 18.15 -24.78
N THR A 294 9.83 17.76 -24.52
CA THR A 294 10.21 16.35 -24.43
C THR A 294 9.31 15.58 -23.43
N VAL A 295 8.77 16.29 -22.46
CA VAL A 295 7.79 15.73 -21.52
C VAL A 295 6.52 15.30 -22.25
N LEU A 296 5.97 16.15 -23.10
CA LEU A 296 4.73 15.91 -23.84
C LEU A 296 4.89 14.83 -24.92
N GLU A 297 6.03 14.81 -25.61
CA GLU A 297 6.23 13.95 -26.79
C GLU A 297 6.85 12.59 -26.47
N ARG A 298 7.57 12.47 -25.36
CA ARG A 298 8.31 11.24 -25.05
C ARG A 298 8.00 10.67 -23.68
N VAL A 299 8.08 11.50 -22.61
CA VAL A 299 7.99 10.99 -21.24
C VAL A 299 6.59 10.53 -20.92
N VAL A 300 5.61 11.40 -21.11
CA VAL A 300 4.21 11.11 -20.82
C VAL A 300 3.70 9.94 -21.65
N PRO A 301 3.82 9.93 -22.98
CA PRO A 301 3.35 8.80 -23.78
C PRO A 301 4.00 7.47 -23.37
N SER A 302 5.32 7.44 -23.18
CA SER A 302 6.02 6.22 -22.77
C SER A 302 5.57 5.70 -21.41
N SER A 303 5.22 6.60 -20.48
CA SER A 303 4.81 6.25 -19.12
C SER A 303 3.39 5.68 -19.03
N VAL A 304 2.55 6.00 -20.00
CA VAL A 304 1.16 5.51 -20.10
C VAL A 304 0.96 4.48 -21.22
N ASN A 305 2.05 3.96 -21.79
CA ASN A 305 2.01 3.04 -22.95
C ASN A 305 1.20 3.61 -24.13
N GLY A 306 1.31 4.92 -24.35
CA GLY A 306 0.53 5.65 -25.32
C GLY A 306 1.36 6.30 -26.41
N GLU A 307 0.67 7.03 -27.27
CA GLU A 307 1.22 7.83 -28.35
C GLU A 307 0.76 9.27 -28.22
N ALA A 308 1.65 10.23 -28.49
CA ALA A 308 1.31 11.63 -28.51
C ALA A 308 1.63 12.27 -29.86
N ARG A 309 0.80 13.23 -30.26
CA ARG A 309 1.01 14.12 -31.39
C ARG A 309 0.92 15.56 -30.94
N HIS A 310 1.88 16.37 -31.35
CA HIS A 310 1.92 17.78 -31.04
C HIS A 310 2.11 18.55 -32.35
N GLU A 311 1.13 19.33 -32.75
CA GLU A 311 1.07 19.97 -34.06
C GLU A 311 0.72 21.47 -33.92
N LEU A 312 1.34 22.28 -34.75
CA LEU A 312 0.99 23.67 -34.95
C LEU A 312 0.45 23.82 -36.38
N SER A 313 -0.86 24.04 -36.49
CA SER A 313 -1.54 24.26 -37.78
C SER A 313 -2.64 25.30 -37.62
N ASP A 314 -2.89 26.08 -38.67
CA ASP A 314 -3.99 27.03 -38.76
C ASP A 314 -4.10 28.03 -37.59
N GLY A 315 -2.95 28.46 -37.04
CA GLY A 315 -2.93 29.37 -35.90
C GLY A 315 -3.40 28.70 -34.59
N ARG A 316 -3.32 27.39 -34.49
CA ARG A 316 -3.64 26.62 -33.28
C ARG A 316 -2.55 25.64 -32.95
N VAL A 317 -2.25 25.46 -31.67
CA VAL A 317 -1.50 24.34 -31.14
C VAL A 317 -2.48 23.24 -30.76
N ARG A 318 -2.26 22.05 -31.27
CA ARG A 318 -3.02 20.85 -30.93
C ARG A 318 -2.07 19.80 -30.35
N TYR A 319 -2.38 19.36 -29.14
CA TYR A 319 -1.74 18.21 -28.51
C TYR A 319 -2.78 17.10 -28.35
N GLU A 320 -2.46 15.92 -28.79
CA GLU A 320 -3.30 14.74 -28.69
C GLU A 320 -2.51 13.60 -28.06
N LEU A 321 -3.00 13.05 -26.95
CA LEU A 321 -2.42 11.89 -26.29
C LEU A 321 -3.46 10.75 -26.31
N ARG A 322 -3.06 9.59 -26.86
CA ARG A 322 -3.86 8.37 -26.85
C ARG A 322 -3.14 7.29 -26.07
N PHE A 323 -3.84 6.60 -25.17
CA PHE A 323 -3.26 5.54 -24.34
C PHE A 323 -4.32 4.50 -23.98
N PRO A 324 -3.92 3.24 -23.68
CA PRO A 324 -4.82 2.20 -23.23
C PRO A 324 -5.51 2.60 -21.91
N LEU A 325 -6.80 2.36 -21.79
CA LEU A 325 -7.51 2.47 -20.51
C LEU A 325 -7.30 1.17 -19.75
N GLU A 326 -6.44 1.23 -18.72
CA GLU A 326 -6.23 0.10 -17.82
C GLU A 326 -7.48 -0.09 -16.95
N SER A 327 -7.97 -1.33 -16.87
CA SER A 327 -9.04 -1.69 -15.92
C SER A 327 -8.49 -1.69 -14.51
N PHE A 328 -9.27 -1.17 -13.57
CA PHE A 328 -9.01 -1.33 -12.15
C PHE A 328 -9.44 -2.74 -11.75
N ASP A 329 -8.50 -3.64 -11.48
CA ASP A 329 -8.76 -4.93 -10.85
C ASP A 329 -8.97 -4.77 -9.35
#